data_3a020a5c3aa697ea2285370f1e0e1487
#
_entry.id   3a020a5c3aa697ea2285370f1e0e1487
#
_cell.length_a   1.000
_cell.length_b   1.000
_cell.length_c   1.000
_cell.angle_alpha   90.00
_cell.angle_beta   90.00
_cell.angle_gamma   90.00
#
_symmetry.space_group_name_H-M   'P 1'
#
loop_
_entity.id
_entity.type
_entity.pdbx_description
1 polymer ?
#
loop_
_entity_poly.entity_id
_entity_poly.type
_entity_poly.pdbx_seq_one_letter_code
_entity_poly.pdbx_strand_id
1 'polypeptide(L)'
;LVLSACALWSGDAERPRPAELPANVPVLGVRQAWVTRIGSTAGLPLQVSVQSGQLVLASSDGTLAALDARTGADVWRTQLPDRLAAGVGSDGRWAAVVSRENELIVVEGGRVLWRHRLAAQVFTAPLVAGERIFVLAADRSLFAFDAANGAQLWTQSGSGAPLVLRQSGALLGVGDTLVVGMGGRLVGVNPSNGAVVWDAPLANPRGTNDVERLVELVAPAARSQSRLCVRAFQASVACVDLAQGRVDWAQKAYGGTGVSGDEGAVYGTESNGTVVAWNRADGTRLWESQRLLYRQLSAPLLLGRSVVVGDNTGWVHFLSREDASPLNRMATDGSAIDVAPVVAADTLVVVTRSGSVFGFRPD
;
A
#
# COMPACT_ATOMS: atom_id res chain seq x y z
N LEU A 1 -6.46 -2.28 63.50
CA LEU A 1 -6.80 -1.78 62.17
C LEU A 1 -5.55 -1.78 61.31
N VAL A 2 -5.38 -2.83 60.49
CA VAL A 2 -4.30 -2.95 59.51
C VAL A 2 -4.89 -2.62 58.16
N LEU A 3 -4.52 -1.46 57.61
CA LEU A 3 -4.76 -1.08 56.24
C LEU A 3 -3.65 -1.72 55.40
N SER A 4 -3.96 -2.84 54.76
CA SER A 4 -3.10 -3.42 53.72
C SER A 4 -3.24 -2.62 52.44
N ALA A 5 -2.15 -1.98 52.04
CA ALA A 5 -2.00 -1.27 50.79
C ALA A 5 -2.05 -2.26 49.64
N CYS A 6 -3.05 -2.17 48.78
CA CYS A 6 -2.99 -2.68 47.43
C CYS A 6 -2.18 -1.71 46.61
N ALA A 7 -0.86 -1.88 46.65
CA ALA A 7 0.05 -1.29 45.68
C ALA A 7 0.42 -2.38 44.69
N LEU A 8 0.37 -1.99 43.40
CA LEU A 8 1.15 -2.56 42.35
C LEU A 8 0.53 -3.70 41.56
N TRP A 9 0.09 -3.32 40.34
CA TRP A 9 0.68 -3.86 39.15
C TRP A 9 0.41 -2.90 37.97
N SER A 10 1.13 -1.77 37.96
CA SER A 10 1.42 -1.04 36.72
C SER A 10 2.77 -1.54 36.20
N GLY A 11 2.83 -2.78 35.77
CA GLY A 11 3.87 -3.22 34.88
C GLY A 11 3.62 -2.55 33.54
N ASP A 12 4.24 -1.40 33.27
CA ASP A 12 4.42 -0.91 31.92
C ASP A 12 5.15 -2.03 31.17
N ALA A 13 4.40 -2.76 30.35
CA ALA A 13 5.00 -3.74 29.44
C ALA A 13 5.94 -2.95 28.55
N GLU A 14 7.24 -3.05 28.84
CA GLU A 14 8.29 -2.33 28.12
C GLU A 14 8.13 -2.65 26.62
N ARG A 15 7.78 -1.64 25.84
CA ARG A 15 7.59 -1.83 24.40
C ARG A 15 8.90 -2.37 23.82
N PRO A 16 8.86 -3.44 23.00
CA PRO A 16 10.07 -4.00 22.42
C PRO A 16 10.88 -2.91 21.71
N ARG A 17 12.16 -2.83 22.00
CA ARG A 17 13.06 -1.85 21.38
C ARG A 17 13.36 -2.28 19.93
N PRO A 18 13.41 -1.32 18.99
CA PRO A 18 13.87 -1.60 17.64
C PRO A 18 15.27 -2.21 17.64
N ALA A 19 15.49 -3.21 16.78
CA ALA A 19 16.81 -3.82 16.62
C ALA A 19 17.86 -2.75 16.30
N GLU A 20 19.02 -2.86 16.94
CA GLU A 20 20.16 -2.00 16.65
C GLU A 20 20.66 -2.25 15.21
N LEU A 21 21.04 -1.18 14.55
CA LEU A 21 21.57 -1.25 13.20
C LEU A 21 23.10 -1.29 13.27
N PRO A 22 23.75 -2.34 12.73
CA PRO A 22 25.20 -2.38 12.64
C PRO A 22 25.72 -1.29 11.70
N ALA A 23 27.03 -1.09 11.70
CA ALA A 23 27.66 -0.18 10.75
C ALA A 23 27.25 -0.51 9.31
N ASN A 24 26.93 0.50 8.52
CA ASN A 24 26.58 0.31 7.13
C ASN A 24 27.85 0.06 6.30
N VAL A 25 27.91 -1.13 5.67
CA VAL A 25 28.99 -1.47 4.73
C VAL A 25 28.33 -1.65 3.37
N PRO A 26 28.31 -0.60 2.52
CA PRO A 26 27.60 -0.64 1.27
C PRO A 26 28.26 -1.61 0.28
N VAL A 27 27.48 -2.61 -0.17
CA VAL A 27 27.83 -3.55 -1.26
C VAL A 27 27.14 -3.15 -2.57
N LEU A 28 26.09 -2.35 -2.44
CA LEU A 28 25.32 -1.78 -3.54
C LEU A 28 25.53 -0.29 -3.56
N GLY A 29 26.10 0.25 -4.66
CA GLY A 29 26.22 1.70 -4.88
C GLY A 29 24.85 2.31 -5.10
N VAL A 30 24.44 3.24 -4.24
CA VAL A 30 23.19 3.98 -4.34
C VAL A 30 23.41 5.41 -3.84
N ARG A 31 22.99 6.38 -4.61
CA ARG A 31 23.05 7.80 -4.26
C ARG A 31 21.66 8.45 -4.26
N GLN A 32 21.49 9.47 -3.44
CA GLN A 32 20.35 10.37 -3.55
C GLN A 32 20.50 11.24 -4.80
N ALA A 33 19.55 11.14 -5.73
CA ALA A 33 19.52 11.93 -6.95
C ALA A 33 18.83 13.28 -6.75
N TRP A 34 17.72 13.28 -6.01
CA TRP A 34 16.94 14.47 -5.71
C TRP A 34 16.09 14.30 -4.44
N VAL A 35 15.61 15.42 -3.91
CA VAL A 35 14.62 15.47 -2.85
C VAL A 35 13.65 16.63 -3.08
N THR A 36 12.37 16.41 -2.84
CA THR A 36 11.33 17.45 -2.87
C THR A 36 10.33 17.23 -1.75
N ARG A 37 9.32 18.10 -1.61
CA ARG A 37 8.31 18.01 -0.56
C ARG A 37 6.91 18.21 -1.11
N ILE A 38 5.94 17.46 -0.56
CA ILE A 38 4.51 17.54 -0.93
C ILE A 38 3.60 17.93 0.25
N GLY A 39 4.12 18.08 1.46
CA GLY A 39 3.33 18.19 2.69
C GLY A 39 3.13 16.85 3.38
N SER A 40 2.66 16.86 4.62
CA SER A 40 2.55 15.67 5.46
C SER A 40 1.67 14.57 4.84
N THR A 41 2.11 13.33 4.94
CA THR A 41 1.30 12.15 4.57
C THR A 41 0.69 11.45 5.79
N ALA A 42 0.89 12.02 6.99
CA ALA A 42 0.42 11.42 8.23
C ALA A 42 -1.09 11.15 8.22
N GLY A 43 -1.44 9.89 8.46
CA GLY A 43 -2.84 9.44 8.50
C GLY A 43 -3.55 9.41 7.15
N LEU A 44 -2.83 9.56 6.04
CA LEU A 44 -3.32 9.32 4.68
C LEU A 44 -2.82 7.94 4.22
N PRO A 45 -3.71 7.00 3.88
CA PRO A 45 -3.34 5.76 3.18
C PRO A 45 -2.90 6.09 1.75
N LEU A 46 -1.67 6.60 1.62
CA LEU A 46 -1.14 7.06 0.34
C LEU A 46 -0.66 5.87 -0.50
N GLN A 47 -1.13 5.80 -1.73
CA GLN A 47 -0.50 5.08 -2.82
C GLN A 47 0.14 6.09 -3.77
N VAL A 48 1.40 5.88 -4.11
CA VAL A 48 2.08 6.65 -5.16
C VAL A 48 1.69 6.04 -6.50
N SER A 49 1.06 6.84 -7.37
CA SER A 49 0.77 6.39 -8.73
C SER A 49 1.96 6.69 -9.64
N VAL A 50 2.34 5.69 -10.46
CA VAL A 50 3.46 5.79 -11.38
C VAL A 50 2.96 5.57 -12.80
N GLN A 51 3.11 6.55 -13.67
CA GLN A 51 2.70 6.47 -15.08
C GLN A 51 3.71 7.19 -15.96
N SER A 52 4.22 6.52 -16.99
CA SER A 52 5.07 7.11 -18.05
C SER A 52 6.22 7.99 -17.52
N GLY A 53 6.86 7.57 -16.43
CA GLY A 53 7.97 8.32 -15.82
C GLY A 53 7.54 9.50 -14.94
N GLN A 54 6.27 9.66 -14.68
CA GLN A 54 5.72 10.61 -13.72
C GLN A 54 5.24 9.91 -12.45
N LEU A 55 5.31 10.62 -11.33
CA LEU A 55 4.79 10.24 -10.03
C LEU A 55 3.60 11.14 -9.73
N VAL A 56 2.46 10.57 -9.38
CA VAL A 56 1.35 11.35 -8.81
C VAL A 56 1.22 11.00 -7.34
N LEU A 57 1.25 12.03 -6.49
CA LEU A 57 1.24 11.91 -5.03
C LEU A 57 0.31 12.94 -4.42
N ALA A 58 -0.08 12.68 -3.18
CA ALA A 58 -0.88 13.63 -2.39
C ALA A 58 -0.36 13.73 -0.96
N SER A 59 -0.66 14.85 -0.31
CA SER A 59 -0.52 15.03 1.13
C SER A 59 -1.85 14.99 1.85
N SER A 60 -1.82 14.80 3.16
CA SER A 60 -3.04 14.76 3.98
C SER A 60 -3.76 16.10 4.10
N ASP A 61 -3.09 17.21 3.78
CA ASP A 61 -3.60 18.58 3.82
C ASP A 61 -4.13 19.09 2.47
N GLY A 62 -4.19 18.23 1.45
CA GLY A 62 -4.80 18.53 0.17
C GLY A 62 -3.85 18.92 -0.95
N THR A 63 -2.54 18.91 -0.75
CA THR A 63 -1.60 19.05 -1.86
C THR A 63 -1.68 17.83 -2.75
N LEU A 64 -1.83 18.02 -4.06
CA LEU A 64 -1.77 17.00 -5.09
C LEU A 64 -0.74 17.42 -6.13
N ALA A 65 0.19 16.57 -6.47
CA ALA A 65 1.28 16.89 -7.39
C ALA A 65 1.61 15.73 -8.34
N ALA A 66 1.92 16.07 -9.58
CA ALA A 66 2.65 15.19 -10.49
C ALA A 66 4.09 15.67 -10.57
N LEU A 67 5.03 14.74 -10.36
CA LEU A 67 6.45 15.00 -10.40
C LEU A 67 7.09 14.22 -11.55
N ASP A 68 8.08 14.79 -12.19
CA ASP A 68 8.99 14.05 -13.05
C ASP A 68 9.87 13.13 -12.20
N ALA A 69 9.83 11.83 -12.46
CA ALA A 69 10.53 10.83 -11.64
C ALA A 69 12.06 10.94 -11.72
N ARG A 70 12.60 11.53 -12.77
CA ARG A 70 14.05 11.67 -12.95
C ARG A 70 14.61 12.85 -12.20
N THR A 71 13.85 13.91 -12.05
CA THR A 71 14.34 15.18 -11.50
C THR A 71 13.70 15.58 -10.18
N GLY A 72 12.54 14.99 -9.84
CA GLY A 72 11.71 15.40 -8.72
C GLY A 72 11.02 16.75 -8.93
N ALA A 73 11.12 17.35 -10.12
CA ALA A 73 10.49 18.62 -10.46
C ALA A 73 8.98 18.46 -10.66
N ASP A 74 8.24 19.50 -10.32
CA ASP A 74 6.79 19.53 -10.57
C ASP A 74 6.49 19.55 -12.07
N VAL A 75 5.66 18.62 -12.51
CA VAL A 75 4.96 18.71 -13.80
C VAL A 75 3.73 19.58 -13.63
N TRP A 76 2.98 19.33 -12.57
CA TRP A 76 1.95 20.20 -12.05
C TRP A 76 1.79 20.00 -10.54
N ARG A 77 1.28 21.03 -9.87
CA ARG A 77 0.93 21.00 -8.44
C ARG A 77 -0.34 21.79 -8.22
N THR A 78 -1.22 21.27 -7.36
CA THR A 78 -2.42 21.98 -6.94
C THR A 78 -2.64 21.80 -5.45
N GLN A 79 -3.28 22.80 -4.83
CA GLN A 79 -3.72 22.75 -3.45
C GLN A 79 -5.24 22.68 -3.43
N LEU A 80 -5.77 21.54 -2.98
CA LEU A 80 -7.18 21.39 -2.69
C LEU A 80 -7.49 22.01 -1.32
N PRO A 81 -8.65 22.60 -1.12
CA PRO A 81 -9.05 23.12 0.19
C PRO A 81 -9.37 21.98 1.18
N ASP A 82 -9.53 20.78 0.67
CA ASP A 82 -10.02 19.60 1.41
C ASP A 82 -8.86 18.80 2.02
N ARG A 83 -9.05 18.25 3.22
CA ARG A 83 -8.17 17.24 3.77
C ARG A 83 -8.47 15.88 3.14
N LEU A 84 -7.43 15.12 2.81
CA LEU A 84 -7.60 13.85 2.12
C LEU A 84 -7.73 12.66 3.07
N ALA A 85 -8.52 11.68 2.65
CA ALA A 85 -8.76 10.41 3.31
C ALA A 85 -8.13 9.24 2.56
N ALA A 86 -8.06 9.30 1.23
CA ALA A 86 -7.46 8.27 0.38
C ALA A 86 -6.92 8.86 -0.93
N GLY A 87 -5.87 8.28 -1.46
CA GLY A 87 -5.28 8.65 -2.76
C GLY A 87 -3.87 8.07 -2.90
N VAL A 88 -3.29 8.16 -4.09
CA VAL A 88 -3.79 8.72 -5.35
C VAL A 88 -3.96 7.60 -6.36
N GLY A 89 -5.05 7.62 -7.13
CA GLY A 89 -5.13 6.87 -8.37
C GLY A 89 -4.87 7.77 -9.57
N SER A 90 -4.13 7.31 -10.56
CA SER A 90 -3.92 8.05 -11.80
C SER A 90 -3.56 7.13 -12.96
N ASP A 91 -3.98 7.50 -14.16
CA ASP A 91 -3.57 6.88 -15.42
C ASP A 91 -2.60 7.77 -16.22
N GLY A 92 -2.17 8.89 -15.61
CA GLY A 92 -1.32 9.90 -16.24
C GLY A 92 -2.08 11.09 -16.82
N ARG A 93 -3.36 10.94 -17.16
CA ARG A 93 -4.25 12.02 -17.58
C ARG A 93 -5.05 12.55 -16.41
N TRP A 94 -5.81 11.69 -15.76
CA TRP A 94 -6.61 12.00 -14.59
C TRP A 94 -5.94 11.55 -13.30
N ALA A 95 -6.14 12.30 -12.26
CA ALA A 95 -5.76 11.92 -10.90
C ALA A 95 -6.98 12.00 -10.00
N ALA A 96 -7.19 10.96 -9.17
CA ALA A 96 -8.35 10.82 -8.30
C ALA A 96 -7.93 10.66 -6.85
N VAL A 97 -8.57 11.43 -5.97
CA VAL A 97 -8.42 11.37 -4.51
C VAL A 97 -9.78 11.43 -3.82
N VAL A 98 -9.84 11.02 -2.56
CA VAL A 98 -11.06 11.16 -1.76
C VAL A 98 -10.78 12.02 -0.55
N SER A 99 -11.65 13.00 -0.29
CA SER A 99 -11.57 13.88 0.87
C SER A 99 -12.09 13.20 2.15
N ARG A 100 -11.81 13.80 3.30
CA ARG A 100 -12.36 13.33 4.59
C ARG A 100 -13.88 13.53 4.71
N GLU A 101 -14.42 14.41 3.90
CA GLU A 101 -15.86 14.68 3.76
C GLU A 101 -16.54 13.71 2.78
N ASN A 102 -15.83 12.64 2.37
CA ASN A 102 -16.29 11.63 1.42
C ASN A 102 -16.59 12.19 0.02
N GLU A 103 -15.84 13.16 -0.45
CA GLU A 103 -15.90 13.60 -1.84
C GLU A 103 -14.80 12.93 -2.67
N LEU A 104 -15.19 12.26 -3.73
CA LEU A 104 -14.29 11.87 -4.82
C LEU A 104 -13.98 13.14 -5.62
N ILE A 105 -12.71 13.47 -5.75
CA ILE A 105 -12.22 14.66 -6.45
C ILE A 105 -11.32 14.19 -7.58
N VAL A 106 -11.65 14.61 -8.79
CA VAL A 106 -10.86 14.27 -9.98
C VAL A 106 -10.23 15.52 -10.57
N VAL A 107 -8.96 15.37 -10.89
CA VAL A 107 -8.07 16.44 -11.36
C VAL A 107 -7.48 16.06 -12.71
N GLU A 108 -7.44 16.98 -13.65
CA GLU A 108 -6.74 16.86 -14.92
C GLU A 108 -5.75 18.03 -15.06
N GLY A 109 -4.46 17.73 -15.26
CA GLY A 109 -3.42 18.75 -15.42
C GLY A 109 -3.32 19.74 -14.24
N GLY A 110 -3.60 19.31 -13.01
CA GLY A 110 -3.58 20.14 -11.82
C GLY A 110 -4.86 20.97 -11.59
N ARG A 111 -5.91 20.80 -12.40
CA ARG A 111 -7.20 21.49 -12.24
C ARG A 111 -8.29 20.52 -11.84
N VAL A 112 -9.11 20.88 -10.86
CA VAL A 112 -10.28 20.07 -10.50
C VAL A 112 -11.24 20.05 -11.69
N LEU A 113 -11.52 18.82 -12.16
CA LEU A 113 -12.41 18.59 -13.27
C LEU A 113 -13.86 18.45 -12.78
N TRP A 114 -14.07 17.59 -11.78
CA TRP A 114 -15.36 17.39 -11.14
C TRP A 114 -15.22 16.82 -9.72
N ARG A 115 -16.32 16.85 -8.98
CA ARG A 115 -16.44 16.27 -7.64
C ARG A 115 -17.72 15.46 -7.54
N HIS A 116 -17.68 14.38 -6.74
CA HIS A 116 -18.84 13.55 -6.48
C HIS A 116 -18.87 13.12 -5.01
N ARG A 117 -20.00 13.33 -4.33
CA ARG A 117 -20.15 12.94 -2.94
C ARG A 117 -20.50 11.46 -2.82
N LEU A 118 -19.69 10.72 -2.04
CA LEU A 118 -19.85 9.30 -1.79
C LEU A 118 -20.69 9.08 -0.52
N ALA A 119 -21.48 8.00 -0.49
CA ALA A 119 -22.34 7.65 0.65
C ALA A 119 -21.56 7.11 1.86
N ALA A 120 -20.37 6.51 1.64
CA ALA A 120 -19.55 5.89 2.67
C ALA A 120 -18.11 6.39 2.63
N GLN A 121 -17.37 6.18 3.72
CA GLN A 121 -15.95 6.52 3.82
C GLN A 121 -15.12 5.69 2.84
N VAL A 122 -13.98 6.24 2.43
CA VAL A 122 -13.04 5.57 1.53
C VAL A 122 -11.64 5.69 2.12
N PHE A 123 -10.93 4.55 2.19
CA PHE A 123 -9.53 4.47 2.64
C PHE A 123 -8.63 3.85 1.56
N THR A 124 -9.21 3.23 0.55
CA THR A 124 -8.51 2.69 -0.62
C THR A 124 -8.33 3.78 -1.66
N ALA A 125 -7.12 3.94 -2.20
CA ALA A 125 -6.89 4.84 -3.31
C ALA A 125 -7.82 4.49 -4.48
N PRO A 126 -8.54 5.45 -5.10
CA PRO A 126 -9.31 5.19 -6.30
C PRO A 126 -8.43 4.57 -7.40
N LEU A 127 -8.99 3.72 -8.23
CA LEU A 127 -8.31 3.23 -9.42
C LEU A 127 -8.81 4.01 -10.65
N VAL A 128 -7.88 4.60 -11.39
CA VAL A 128 -8.16 5.25 -12.69
C VAL A 128 -7.67 4.33 -13.78
N ALA A 129 -8.57 3.80 -14.58
CA ALA A 129 -8.25 2.89 -15.68
C ALA A 129 -9.38 2.79 -16.70
N GLY A 130 -9.05 2.73 -17.99
CA GLY A 130 -10.02 2.52 -19.07
C GLY A 130 -11.12 3.60 -19.11
N GLU A 131 -10.74 4.86 -18.97
CA GLU A 131 -11.63 6.03 -18.94
C GLU A 131 -12.67 5.97 -17.80
N ARG A 132 -12.38 5.20 -16.75
CA ARG A 132 -13.22 5.05 -15.56
C ARG A 132 -12.44 5.29 -14.29
N ILE A 133 -13.19 5.65 -13.26
CA ILE A 133 -12.69 5.76 -11.90
C ILE A 133 -13.47 4.78 -11.04
N PHE A 134 -12.75 3.83 -10.45
CA PHE A 134 -13.32 2.85 -9.54
C PHE A 134 -13.00 3.23 -8.11
N VAL A 135 -14.00 3.13 -7.23
CA VAL A 135 -13.87 3.47 -5.81
C VAL A 135 -14.40 2.33 -4.96
N LEU A 136 -13.55 1.81 -4.09
CA LEU A 136 -13.91 0.85 -3.06
C LEU A 136 -14.13 1.59 -1.75
N ALA A 137 -15.37 1.60 -1.27
CA ALA A 137 -15.74 2.22 0.00
C ALA A 137 -15.56 1.25 1.19
N ALA A 138 -15.55 1.82 2.39
CA ALA A 138 -15.36 1.08 3.65
C ALA A 138 -16.50 0.09 3.93
N ASP A 139 -17.72 0.36 3.46
CA ASP A 139 -18.84 -0.57 3.53
C ASP A 139 -18.79 -1.68 2.45
N ARG A 140 -17.65 -1.78 1.73
CA ARG A 140 -17.41 -2.68 0.60
C ARG A 140 -18.28 -2.41 -0.62
N SER A 141 -18.97 -1.28 -0.68
CA SER A 141 -19.59 -0.82 -1.92
C SER A 141 -18.52 -0.45 -2.95
N LEU A 142 -18.74 -0.86 -4.18
CA LEU A 142 -17.86 -0.58 -5.30
C LEU A 142 -18.61 0.30 -6.30
N PHE A 143 -17.98 1.38 -6.70
CA PHE A 143 -18.53 2.37 -7.62
C PHE A 143 -17.66 2.48 -8.87
N ALA A 144 -18.28 2.74 -10.01
CA ALA A 144 -17.59 3.19 -11.21
C ALA A 144 -18.18 4.49 -11.72
N PHE A 145 -17.29 5.40 -12.09
CA PHE A 145 -17.64 6.70 -12.64
C PHE A 145 -16.94 6.87 -14.00
N ASP A 146 -17.58 7.61 -14.89
CA ASP A 146 -16.94 8.13 -16.09
C ASP A 146 -15.87 9.15 -15.69
N ALA A 147 -14.63 8.96 -16.15
CA ALA A 147 -13.51 9.79 -15.71
C ALA A 147 -13.59 11.22 -16.22
N ALA A 148 -14.23 11.44 -17.38
CA ALA A 148 -14.29 12.76 -18.00
C ALA A 148 -15.35 13.68 -17.38
N ASN A 149 -16.48 13.12 -16.93
CA ASN A 149 -17.63 13.93 -16.51
C ASN A 149 -18.20 13.57 -15.12
N GLY A 150 -17.71 12.51 -14.46
CA GLY A 150 -18.14 12.11 -13.14
C GLY A 150 -19.50 11.41 -13.07
N ALA A 151 -20.10 11.05 -14.22
CA ALA A 151 -21.34 10.31 -14.24
C ALA A 151 -21.13 8.93 -13.61
N GLN A 152 -21.99 8.54 -12.65
CA GLN A 152 -21.95 7.21 -12.07
C GLN A 152 -22.44 6.20 -13.10
N LEU A 153 -21.58 5.27 -13.48
CA LEU A 153 -21.87 4.23 -14.49
C LEU A 153 -22.61 3.05 -13.87
N TRP A 154 -22.12 2.59 -12.70
CA TRP A 154 -22.74 1.53 -11.94
C TRP A 154 -22.29 1.56 -10.47
N THR A 155 -23.01 0.86 -9.63
CA THR A 155 -22.65 0.57 -8.25
C THR A 155 -22.96 -0.87 -7.91
N GLN A 156 -22.09 -1.50 -7.13
CA GLN A 156 -22.31 -2.77 -6.48
C GLN A 156 -22.38 -2.53 -4.99
N SER A 157 -23.52 -2.84 -4.37
CA SER A 157 -23.69 -2.68 -2.93
C SER A 157 -22.86 -3.72 -2.19
N GLY A 158 -22.10 -3.29 -1.18
CA GLY A 158 -21.35 -4.17 -0.30
C GLY A 158 -22.20 -4.65 0.87
N SER A 159 -21.81 -5.78 1.46
CA SER A 159 -22.27 -6.22 2.78
C SER A 159 -21.18 -5.86 3.79
N GLY A 160 -21.23 -4.64 4.31
CA GLY A 160 -20.16 -4.10 5.15
C GLY A 160 -20.06 -4.78 6.51
N ALA A 161 -18.84 -5.06 6.97
CA ALA A 161 -18.55 -5.28 8.37
C ALA A 161 -18.51 -3.93 9.09
N PRO A 162 -18.90 -3.86 10.38
CA PRO A 162 -18.93 -2.61 11.12
C PRO A 162 -17.53 -2.01 11.34
N LEU A 163 -16.48 -2.82 11.25
CA LEU A 163 -15.09 -2.42 11.44
C LEU A 163 -14.27 -2.64 10.17
N VAL A 164 -13.52 -1.61 9.74
CA VAL A 164 -12.63 -1.62 8.58
C VAL A 164 -11.27 -1.04 8.93
N LEU A 165 -10.23 -1.47 8.21
CA LEU A 165 -8.91 -0.88 8.32
C LEU A 165 -8.87 0.51 7.65
N ARG A 166 -8.26 1.47 8.34
CA ARG A 166 -7.90 2.74 7.74
C ARG A 166 -6.59 2.62 6.97
N GLN A 167 -6.61 1.78 5.95
CA GLN A 167 -5.46 1.43 5.12
C GLN A 167 -5.93 1.18 3.69
N SER A 168 -5.03 1.36 2.71
CA SER A 168 -5.36 1.08 1.31
C SER A 168 -5.55 -0.41 1.09
N GLY A 169 -6.73 -0.77 0.58
CA GLY A 169 -7.09 -2.13 0.19
C GLY A 169 -6.57 -2.49 -1.21
N ALA A 170 -6.73 -3.75 -1.59
CA ALA A 170 -6.40 -4.22 -2.92
C ALA A 170 -7.48 -3.79 -3.92
N LEU A 171 -7.13 -2.91 -4.87
CA LEU A 171 -7.97 -2.47 -5.97
C LEU A 171 -7.09 -2.24 -7.20
N LEU A 172 -7.23 -3.07 -8.23
CA LEU A 172 -6.36 -3.03 -9.40
C LEU A 172 -7.06 -3.55 -10.67
N GLY A 173 -6.63 -3.05 -11.83
CA GLY A 173 -7.07 -3.54 -13.15
C GLY A 173 -6.12 -4.61 -13.68
N VAL A 174 -6.67 -5.71 -14.18
CA VAL A 174 -5.91 -6.81 -14.79
C VAL A 174 -6.61 -7.25 -16.08
N GLY A 175 -6.07 -6.87 -17.23
CA GLY A 175 -6.77 -7.05 -18.50
C GLY A 175 -8.17 -6.44 -18.43
N ASP A 176 -9.18 -7.20 -18.77
CA ASP A 176 -10.59 -6.78 -18.75
C ASP A 176 -11.29 -7.10 -17.41
N THR A 177 -10.54 -7.27 -16.33
CA THR A 177 -11.08 -7.60 -15.01
C THR A 177 -10.62 -6.59 -13.98
N LEU A 178 -11.55 -6.06 -13.19
CA LEU A 178 -11.29 -5.31 -11.99
C LEU A 178 -11.12 -6.30 -10.83
N VAL A 179 -9.97 -6.28 -10.17
CA VAL A 179 -9.66 -7.17 -9.04
C VAL A 179 -9.74 -6.39 -7.74
N VAL A 180 -10.58 -6.85 -6.82
CA VAL A 180 -10.97 -6.10 -5.62
C VAL A 180 -10.84 -6.96 -4.38
N GLY A 181 -10.22 -6.41 -3.34
CA GLY A 181 -10.22 -6.99 -2.00
C GLY A 181 -11.51 -6.65 -1.25
N MET A 182 -12.33 -7.65 -0.99
CA MET A 182 -13.58 -7.49 -0.23
C MET A 182 -13.52 -8.32 1.06
N GLY A 183 -13.04 -7.71 2.13
CA GLY A 183 -12.75 -8.45 3.36
C GLY A 183 -11.63 -9.47 3.13
N GLY A 184 -11.82 -10.72 3.55
CA GLY A 184 -10.87 -11.82 3.33
C GLY A 184 -10.96 -12.47 1.94
N ARG A 185 -11.60 -11.86 0.97
CA ARG A 185 -11.85 -12.41 -0.37
C ARG A 185 -11.25 -11.53 -1.45
N LEU A 186 -10.68 -12.13 -2.46
CA LEU A 186 -10.29 -11.44 -3.70
C LEU A 186 -11.35 -11.72 -4.76
N VAL A 187 -11.93 -10.67 -5.32
CA VAL A 187 -13.07 -10.76 -6.23
C VAL A 187 -12.70 -10.17 -7.58
N GLY A 188 -12.93 -10.92 -8.64
CA GLY A 188 -12.85 -10.41 -10.00
C GLY A 188 -14.21 -9.88 -10.45
N VAL A 189 -14.24 -8.66 -10.93
CA VAL A 189 -15.44 -7.92 -11.29
C VAL A 189 -15.33 -7.42 -12.73
N ASN A 190 -16.41 -7.50 -13.49
CA ASN A 190 -16.49 -6.91 -14.82
C ASN A 190 -16.51 -5.37 -14.70
N PRO A 191 -15.50 -4.64 -15.22
CA PRO A 191 -15.39 -3.20 -15.07
C PRO A 191 -16.51 -2.40 -15.78
N SER A 192 -17.24 -3.04 -16.70
CA SER A 192 -18.28 -2.37 -17.48
C SER A 192 -19.63 -2.30 -16.77
N ASN A 193 -19.93 -3.27 -15.89
CA ASN A 193 -21.25 -3.38 -15.25
C ASN A 193 -21.24 -3.79 -13.77
N GLY A 194 -20.05 -4.03 -13.18
CA GLY A 194 -19.90 -4.42 -11.78
C GLY A 194 -20.26 -5.88 -11.47
N ALA A 195 -20.54 -6.72 -12.45
CA ALA A 195 -20.87 -8.12 -12.21
C ALA A 195 -19.67 -8.92 -11.73
N VAL A 196 -19.85 -9.75 -10.70
CA VAL A 196 -18.80 -10.66 -10.20
C VAL A 196 -18.53 -11.74 -11.24
N VAL A 197 -17.28 -11.89 -11.64
CA VAL A 197 -16.79 -12.90 -12.58
C VAL A 197 -16.28 -14.13 -11.84
N TRP A 198 -15.53 -13.91 -10.77
CA TRP A 198 -15.02 -14.95 -9.87
C TRP A 198 -14.80 -14.41 -8.47
N ASP A 199 -14.69 -15.31 -7.50
CA ASP A 199 -14.56 -14.99 -6.08
C ASP A 199 -13.67 -16.03 -5.38
N ALA A 200 -12.51 -15.58 -4.88
CA ALA A 200 -11.49 -16.40 -4.24
C ALA A 200 -11.39 -16.09 -2.74
N PRO A 201 -11.83 -16.98 -1.85
CA PRO A 201 -11.65 -16.80 -0.40
C PRO A 201 -10.19 -17.05 -0.01
N LEU A 202 -9.52 -16.05 0.58
CA LEU A 202 -8.11 -16.10 0.97
C LEU A 202 -7.90 -16.21 2.48
N ALA A 203 -8.83 -15.66 3.24
CA ALA A 203 -8.81 -15.74 4.69
C ALA A 203 -10.24 -15.68 5.23
N ASN A 204 -10.49 -16.49 6.25
CA ASN A 204 -11.78 -16.48 6.93
C ASN A 204 -11.68 -15.67 8.21
N PRO A 205 -12.66 -14.79 8.51
CA PRO A 205 -12.75 -14.13 9.79
C PRO A 205 -12.76 -15.16 10.93
N ARG A 206 -11.88 -15.00 11.89
CA ARG A 206 -11.76 -15.90 13.05
C ARG A 206 -11.82 -15.05 14.32
N GLY A 207 -12.54 -15.54 15.32
CA GLY A 207 -12.64 -14.88 16.61
C GLY A 207 -14.07 -14.62 17.04
N THR A 208 -14.23 -14.10 18.24
CA THR A 208 -15.52 -13.89 18.90
C THR A 208 -16.00 -12.44 18.84
N ASN A 209 -15.08 -11.50 18.57
CA ASN A 209 -15.37 -10.07 18.47
C ASN A 209 -14.99 -9.49 17.12
N ASP A 210 -15.44 -8.28 16.79
CA ASP A 210 -15.24 -7.64 15.50
C ASP A 210 -13.77 -7.36 15.19
N VAL A 211 -12.94 -7.10 16.20
CA VAL A 211 -11.50 -6.85 16.02
C VAL A 211 -10.77 -8.13 15.59
N GLU A 212 -11.07 -9.25 16.23
CA GLU A 212 -10.50 -10.55 15.89
C GLU A 212 -10.99 -11.04 14.52
N ARG A 213 -12.19 -10.61 14.10
CA ARG A 213 -12.80 -10.92 12.80
C ARG A 213 -12.35 -10.01 11.69
N LEU A 214 -11.55 -8.98 11.99
CA LEU A 214 -11.07 -8.03 11.00
C LEU A 214 -10.09 -8.70 10.05
N VAL A 215 -10.53 -8.93 8.83
CA VAL A 215 -9.72 -9.47 7.74
C VAL A 215 -9.96 -8.64 6.51
N GLU A 216 -8.91 -7.98 6.01
CA GLU A 216 -8.96 -7.21 4.78
C GLU A 216 -7.72 -7.45 3.93
N LEU A 217 -7.87 -7.39 2.61
CA LEU A 217 -6.76 -7.51 1.68
C LEU A 217 -6.11 -6.14 1.50
N VAL A 218 -4.82 -6.04 1.80
CA VAL A 218 -4.08 -4.79 1.84
C VAL A 218 -3.15 -4.63 0.64
N ALA A 219 -3.00 -3.39 0.18
CA ALA A 219 -2.08 -3.01 -0.87
C ALA A 219 -0.65 -2.77 -0.33
N PRO A 220 0.38 -2.85 -1.20
CA PRO A 220 0.37 -3.33 -2.58
C PRO A 220 0.25 -4.86 -2.70
N ALA A 221 -0.08 -5.35 -3.90
CA ALA A 221 -0.11 -6.76 -4.24
C ALA A 221 0.97 -7.08 -5.30
N ALA A 222 1.55 -8.28 -5.23
CA ALA A 222 2.60 -8.72 -6.15
C ALA A 222 1.99 -9.43 -7.35
N ARG A 223 1.95 -8.74 -8.49
CA ARG A 223 1.47 -9.32 -9.76
C ARG A 223 2.62 -9.86 -10.59
N SER A 224 2.44 -11.03 -11.17
CA SER A 224 3.28 -11.57 -12.23
C SER A 224 2.42 -12.40 -13.18
N GLN A 225 2.44 -12.08 -14.45
CA GLN A 225 1.62 -12.72 -15.49
C GLN A 225 0.12 -12.82 -15.08
N SER A 226 -0.43 -14.03 -15.03
CA SER A 226 -1.82 -14.32 -14.62
C SER A 226 -1.99 -14.53 -13.11
N ARG A 227 -0.94 -14.38 -12.30
CA ARG A 227 -0.97 -14.61 -10.87
C ARG A 227 -0.85 -13.33 -10.07
N LEU A 228 -1.65 -13.21 -9.02
CA LEU A 228 -1.60 -12.13 -8.05
C LEU A 228 -1.40 -12.71 -6.66
N CYS A 229 -0.36 -12.24 -5.96
CA CYS A 229 -0.18 -12.55 -4.55
C CYS A 229 -0.53 -11.32 -3.71
N VAL A 230 -1.31 -11.52 -2.67
CA VAL A 230 -1.87 -10.46 -1.83
C VAL A 230 -1.82 -10.87 -0.36
N ARG A 231 -1.72 -9.89 0.51
CA ARG A 231 -1.79 -10.09 1.95
C ARG A 231 -3.20 -9.87 2.48
N ALA A 232 -3.69 -10.82 3.25
CA ALA A 232 -4.78 -10.60 4.18
C ALA A 232 -4.19 -10.13 5.52
N PHE A 233 -4.62 -8.98 5.99
CA PHE A 233 -4.12 -8.33 7.21
C PHE A 233 -4.11 -9.30 8.39
N GLN A 234 -2.95 -9.45 9.05
CA GLN A 234 -2.73 -10.29 10.23
C GLN A 234 -3.19 -11.76 10.08
N ALA A 235 -3.35 -12.25 8.86
CA ALA A 235 -3.93 -13.58 8.63
C ALA A 235 -3.08 -14.46 7.69
N SER A 236 -2.82 -13.99 6.46
CA SER A 236 -2.14 -14.80 5.45
C SER A 236 -1.51 -13.99 4.34
N VAL A 237 -0.59 -14.60 3.60
CA VAL A 237 -0.24 -14.24 2.23
C VAL A 237 -0.73 -15.38 1.32
N ALA A 238 -1.38 -15.02 0.23
CA ALA A 238 -1.94 -16.00 -0.70
C ALA A 238 -1.69 -15.57 -2.15
N CYS A 239 -1.51 -16.54 -3.04
CA CYS A 239 -1.44 -16.32 -4.48
C CYS A 239 -2.66 -16.94 -5.18
N VAL A 240 -3.17 -16.21 -6.17
CA VAL A 240 -4.39 -16.54 -6.92
C VAL A 240 -4.08 -16.52 -8.41
N ASP A 241 -4.54 -17.54 -9.11
CA ASP A 241 -4.65 -17.53 -10.57
C ASP A 241 -5.84 -16.65 -10.98
N LEU A 242 -5.55 -15.52 -11.63
CA LEU A 242 -6.56 -14.51 -11.99
C LEU A 242 -7.46 -14.94 -13.14
N ALA A 243 -7.02 -15.90 -13.98
CA ALA A 243 -7.83 -16.39 -15.09
C ALA A 243 -8.97 -17.27 -14.60
N GLN A 244 -8.75 -18.00 -13.50
CA GLN A 244 -9.73 -18.94 -12.93
C GLN A 244 -10.33 -18.47 -11.60
N GLY A 245 -9.78 -17.43 -10.99
CA GLY A 245 -10.14 -17.02 -9.62
C GLY A 245 -9.82 -18.09 -8.58
N ARG A 246 -8.80 -18.92 -8.83
CA ARG A 246 -8.44 -20.06 -7.98
C ARG A 246 -7.25 -19.72 -7.10
N VAL A 247 -7.36 -20.05 -5.82
CA VAL A 247 -6.24 -19.95 -4.87
C VAL A 247 -5.23 -21.05 -5.19
N ASP A 248 -4.00 -20.67 -5.53
CA ASP A 248 -2.89 -21.60 -5.73
C ASP A 248 -2.34 -22.08 -4.38
N TRP A 249 -2.12 -21.15 -3.47
CA TRP A 249 -1.69 -21.41 -2.11
C TRP A 249 -2.03 -20.25 -1.16
N ALA A 250 -2.05 -20.54 0.13
CA ALA A 250 -2.17 -19.56 1.20
C ALA A 250 -1.31 -19.98 2.39
N GLN A 251 -0.47 -19.07 2.89
CA GLN A 251 0.43 -19.27 4.03
C GLN A 251 0.08 -18.31 5.16
N LYS A 252 0.14 -18.79 6.40
CA LYS A 252 -0.05 -17.92 7.57
C LYS A 252 1.02 -16.84 7.62
N ALA A 253 0.61 -15.61 7.82
CA ALA A 253 1.48 -14.45 7.90
C ALA A 253 0.83 -13.35 8.75
N TYR A 254 1.62 -12.66 9.56
CA TYR A 254 1.13 -11.72 10.58
C TYR A 254 1.54 -10.28 10.30
N GLY A 255 1.58 -9.90 9.02
CA GLY A 255 1.92 -8.56 8.59
C GLY A 255 0.70 -7.67 8.37
N GLY A 256 0.94 -6.36 8.45
CA GLY A 256 -0.06 -5.32 8.25
C GLY A 256 0.06 -4.59 6.91
N THR A 257 1.14 -4.80 6.15
CA THR A 257 1.41 -4.14 4.86
C THR A 257 1.35 -5.13 3.71
N GLY A 258 1.23 -4.65 2.49
CA GLY A 258 1.16 -5.50 1.30
C GLY A 258 2.46 -6.25 0.99
N VAL A 259 2.52 -6.83 -0.19
CA VAL A 259 3.63 -7.67 -0.65
C VAL A 259 4.15 -7.21 -2.00
N SER A 260 5.40 -7.55 -2.30
CA SER A 260 6.04 -7.34 -3.60
C SER A 260 6.68 -8.64 -4.07
N GLY A 261 6.99 -8.77 -5.36
CA GLY A 261 7.64 -9.97 -5.86
C GLY A 261 7.66 -10.04 -7.38
N ASP A 262 8.29 -11.11 -7.88
CA ASP A 262 8.39 -11.44 -9.30
C ASP A 262 7.87 -12.87 -9.58
N GLU A 263 8.30 -13.48 -10.67
CA GLU A 263 7.92 -14.84 -11.05
C GLU A 263 8.42 -15.91 -10.09
N GLY A 264 9.54 -15.69 -9.39
CA GLY A 264 10.18 -16.66 -8.51
C GLY A 264 9.77 -16.54 -7.04
N ALA A 265 9.60 -15.33 -6.54
CA ALA A 265 9.40 -15.11 -5.11
C ALA A 265 8.43 -13.98 -4.79
N VAL A 266 7.84 -14.06 -3.59
CA VAL A 266 6.99 -13.05 -2.97
C VAL A 266 7.64 -12.62 -1.66
N TYR A 267 7.71 -11.32 -1.41
CA TYR A 267 8.33 -10.74 -0.22
C TYR A 267 7.30 -9.96 0.58
N GLY A 268 7.38 -10.07 1.91
CA GLY A 268 6.52 -9.36 2.83
C GLY A 268 7.23 -9.00 4.12
N THR A 269 6.68 -8.04 4.86
CA THR A 269 7.13 -7.62 6.18
C THR A 269 6.08 -8.01 7.21
N GLU A 270 6.49 -8.64 8.31
CA GLU A 270 5.61 -8.99 9.42
C GLU A 270 5.52 -7.83 10.42
N SER A 271 4.47 -7.80 11.23
CA SER A 271 4.23 -6.70 12.17
C SER A 271 5.31 -6.55 13.25
N ASN A 272 6.05 -7.62 13.52
CA ASN A 272 7.20 -7.56 14.42
C ASN A 272 8.49 -7.07 13.72
N GLY A 273 8.47 -6.77 12.42
CA GLY A 273 9.64 -6.34 11.65
C GLY A 273 10.44 -7.49 11.00
N THR A 274 9.97 -8.73 11.08
CA THR A 274 10.56 -9.84 10.30
C THR A 274 10.28 -9.61 8.82
N VAL A 275 11.29 -9.80 7.97
CA VAL A 275 11.14 -9.83 6.52
C VAL A 275 11.12 -11.27 6.06
N VAL A 276 10.17 -11.64 5.20
CA VAL A 276 9.95 -13.03 4.77
C VAL A 276 9.89 -13.10 3.26
N ALA A 277 10.48 -14.16 2.69
CA ALA A 277 10.33 -14.54 1.29
C ALA A 277 9.64 -15.89 1.17
N TRP A 278 8.69 -15.99 0.25
CA TRP A 278 7.99 -17.21 -0.12
C TRP A 278 8.26 -17.54 -1.59
N ASN A 279 8.39 -18.82 -1.89
CA ASN A 279 8.37 -19.29 -3.28
C ASN A 279 7.00 -18.98 -3.89
N ARG A 280 6.97 -18.31 -5.03
CA ARG A 280 5.70 -17.92 -5.67
C ARG A 280 4.88 -19.11 -6.16
N ALA A 281 5.51 -20.22 -6.54
CA ALA A 281 4.80 -21.35 -7.12
C ALA A 281 3.95 -22.13 -6.12
N ASP A 282 4.47 -22.30 -4.88
CA ASP A 282 3.88 -23.18 -3.87
C ASP A 282 3.73 -22.57 -2.46
N GLY A 283 4.24 -21.35 -2.25
CA GLY A 283 4.16 -20.64 -0.98
C GLY A 283 5.15 -21.17 0.07
N THR A 284 6.07 -22.05 -0.26
CA THR A 284 7.11 -22.49 0.69
C THR A 284 7.99 -21.32 1.08
N ARG A 285 8.39 -21.27 2.36
CA ARG A 285 9.27 -20.22 2.85
C ARG A 285 10.68 -20.44 2.30
N LEU A 286 11.21 -19.43 1.57
CA LEU A 286 12.58 -19.44 1.07
C LEU A 286 13.55 -19.00 2.16
N TRP A 287 13.25 -17.91 2.85
CA TRP A 287 14.00 -17.38 3.98
C TRP A 287 13.15 -16.44 4.85
N GLU A 288 13.61 -16.19 6.06
CA GLU A 288 13.13 -15.12 6.92
C GLU A 288 14.31 -14.41 7.59
N SER A 289 14.15 -13.13 7.88
CA SER A 289 15.17 -12.31 8.53
C SER A 289 14.58 -11.46 9.65
N GLN A 290 15.20 -11.56 10.81
CA GLN A 290 14.85 -10.81 12.02
C GLN A 290 15.78 -9.62 12.28
N ARG A 291 16.60 -9.22 11.31
CA ARG A 291 17.57 -8.11 11.44
C ARG A 291 16.95 -6.76 11.71
N LEU A 292 15.67 -6.59 11.33
CA LEU A 292 14.93 -5.32 11.46
C LEU A 292 13.74 -5.44 12.44
N LEU A 293 13.87 -6.31 13.46
CA LEU A 293 12.82 -6.49 14.47
C LEU A 293 12.39 -5.15 15.09
N TYR A 294 11.10 -4.96 15.24
CA TYR A 294 10.41 -3.84 15.87
C TYR A 294 10.67 -2.46 15.22
N ARG A 295 11.13 -2.43 13.97
CA ARG A 295 11.39 -1.17 13.25
C ARG A 295 10.20 -0.66 12.44
N GLN A 296 9.03 -1.31 12.52
CA GLN A 296 7.79 -0.90 11.82
C GLN A 296 8.05 -0.64 10.32
N LEU A 297 8.23 -1.72 9.59
CA LEU A 297 8.63 -1.67 8.19
C LEU A 297 7.46 -1.31 7.26
N SER A 298 7.73 -0.56 6.20
CA SER A 298 6.82 -0.38 5.07
C SER A 298 6.57 -1.70 4.33
N ALA A 299 5.61 -1.72 3.41
CA ALA A 299 5.57 -2.78 2.42
C ALA A 299 6.89 -2.84 1.64
N PRO A 300 7.38 -4.05 1.30
CA PRO A 300 8.62 -4.19 0.55
C PRO A 300 8.42 -3.82 -0.92
N LEU A 301 9.53 -3.46 -1.57
CA LEU A 301 9.64 -3.34 -3.02
C LEU A 301 10.77 -4.26 -3.50
N LEU A 302 10.47 -5.16 -4.41
CA LEU A 302 11.51 -5.89 -5.12
C LEU A 302 12.12 -5.01 -6.21
N LEU A 303 13.43 -4.77 -6.13
CA LEU A 303 14.19 -3.93 -7.07
C LEU A 303 15.49 -4.62 -7.46
N GLY A 304 15.51 -5.25 -8.64
CA GLY A 304 16.66 -6.02 -9.12
C GLY A 304 17.07 -7.12 -8.14
N ARG A 305 18.29 -7.04 -7.60
CA ARG A 305 18.80 -7.98 -6.59
C ARG A 305 18.44 -7.65 -5.15
N SER A 306 17.64 -6.60 -4.94
CA SER A 306 17.34 -6.06 -3.61
C SER A 306 15.85 -6.16 -3.28
N VAL A 307 15.55 -6.43 -2.01
CA VAL A 307 14.27 -6.14 -1.37
C VAL A 307 14.44 -4.85 -0.59
N VAL A 308 13.70 -3.81 -0.97
CA VAL A 308 13.80 -2.47 -0.37
C VAL A 308 12.67 -2.28 0.61
N VAL A 309 12.97 -1.83 1.82
CA VAL A 309 11.98 -1.48 2.86
C VAL A 309 12.36 -0.17 3.54
N GLY A 310 11.38 0.64 3.87
CA GLY A 310 11.53 1.79 4.76
C GLY A 310 11.24 1.43 6.20
N ASP A 311 11.79 2.17 7.17
CA ASP A 311 11.49 1.98 8.58
C ASP A 311 10.92 3.25 9.26
N ASN A 312 10.50 3.10 10.51
CA ASN A 312 9.90 4.19 11.30
C ASN A 312 10.86 5.28 11.76
N THR A 313 12.16 5.11 11.51
CA THR A 313 13.22 6.09 11.81
C THR A 313 13.81 6.74 10.55
N GLY A 314 13.18 6.51 9.39
CA GLY A 314 13.55 7.13 8.13
C GLY A 314 14.74 6.48 7.42
N TRP A 315 15.05 5.23 7.74
CA TRP A 315 16.03 4.47 6.97
C TRP A 315 15.39 3.69 5.84
N VAL A 316 16.03 3.70 4.69
CA VAL A 316 15.74 2.84 3.53
C VAL A 316 16.77 1.72 3.54
N HIS A 317 16.32 0.50 3.76
CA HIS A 317 17.16 -0.70 3.79
C HIS A 317 17.10 -1.42 2.46
N PHE A 318 18.26 -1.79 1.93
CA PHE A 318 18.42 -2.65 0.75
C PHE A 318 18.93 -4.01 1.23
N LEU A 319 18.08 -5.02 1.14
CA LEU A 319 18.37 -6.39 1.57
C LEU A 319 18.53 -7.27 0.33
N SER A 320 19.44 -8.25 0.38
CA SER A 320 19.56 -9.25 -0.68
C SER A 320 18.24 -10.01 -0.85
N ARG A 321 17.79 -10.18 -2.07
CA ARG A 321 16.61 -10.98 -2.38
C ARG A 321 16.81 -12.47 -2.12
N GLU A 322 18.05 -12.94 -2.00
CA GLU A 322 18.39 -14.35 -1.87
C GLU A 322 18.37 -14.82 -0.42
N ASP A 323 18.84 -13.96 0.52
CA ASP A 323 19.07 -14.34 1.92
C ASP A 323 18.81 -13.21 2.94
N ALA A 324 18.30 -12.06 2.50
CA ALA A 324 18.12 -10.85 3.31
C ALA A 324 19.42 -10.29 3.93
N SER A 325 20.60 -10.63 3.42
CA SER A 325 21.83 -9.96 3.83
C SER A 325 21.77 -8.46 3.49
N PRO A 326 22.32 -7.56 4.34
CA PRO A 326 22.28 -6.13 4.08
C PRO A 326 23.19 -5.78 2.89
N LEU A 327 22.65 -5.08 1.90
CA LEU A 327 23.39 -4.60 0.73
C LEU A 327 23.75 -3.12 0.85
N ASN A 328 22.87 -2.32 1.43
CA ASN A 328 23.08 -0.90 1.71
C ASN A 328 21.97 -0.37 2.61
N ARG A 329 22.17 0.83 3.13
CA ARG A 329 21.17 1.58 3.90
C ARG A 329 21.33 3.07 3.64
N MET A 330 20.24 3.75 3.25
CA MET A 330 20.21 5.18 2.96
C MET A 330 19.37 5.91 4.02
N ALA A 331 19.87 7.05 4.47
CA ALA A 331 19.12 7.93 5.35
C ALA A 331 18.15 8.81 4.55
N THR A 332 17.02 9.15 5.17
CA THR A 332 16.11 10.20 4.71
C THR A 332 16.12 11.36 5.70
N ASP A 333 14.99 11.99 5.94
CA ASP A 333 14.83 13.11 6.89
C ASP A 333 14.58 12.66 8.35
N GLY A 334 14.70 11.38 8.65
CA GLY A 334 14.45 10.82 9.99
C GLY A 334 12.96 10.57 10.31
N SER A 335 12.05 10.93 9.42
CA SER A 335 10.63 10.67 9.57
C SER A 335 10.28 9.27 9.06
N ALA A 336 9.27 8.64 9.67
CA ALA A 336 8.84 7.29 9.33
C ALA A 336 8.50 7.15 7.84
N ILE A 337 8.80 5.98 7.28
CA ILE A 337 8.47 5.60 5.91
C ILE A 337 7.35 4.55 5.97
N ASP A 338 6.09 5.00 5.91
CA ASP A 338 4.91 4.13 5.95
C ASP A 338 4.41 3.79 4.54
N VAL A 339 4.71 4.64 3.57
CA VAL A 339 4.33 4.47 2.16
C VAL A 339 5.23 3.45 1.50
N ALA A 340 4.65 2.52 0.74
CA ALA A 340 5.43 1.56 -0.03
C ALA A 340 6.37 2.29 -1.00
N PRO A 341 7.67 1.97 -1.02
CA PRO A 341 8.57 2.47 -2.05
C PRO A 341 8.10 2.08 -3.45
N VAL A 342 8.36 2.92 -4.45
CA VAL A 342 8.02 2.64 -5.84
C VAL A 342 9.21 2.90 -6.75
N VAL A 343 9.18 2.33 -7.95
CA VAL A 343 10.14 2.64 -9.02
C VAL A 343 9.42 3.38 -10.14
N ALA A 344 9.98 4.50 -10.55
CA ALA A 344 9.52 5.25 -11.70
C ALA A 344 10.73 5.62 -12.58
N ALA A 345 10.67 5.26 -13.85
CA ALA A 345 11.83 5.28 -14.73
C ALA A 345 12.97 4.44 -14.12
N ASP A 346 14.13 5.03 -13.88
CA ASP A 346 15.31 4.42 -13.25
C ASP A 346 15.53 4.88 -11.80
N THR A 347 14.48 5.44 -11.16
CA THR A 347 14.56 6.07 -9.84
C THR A 347 13.70 5.30 -8.83
N LEU A 348 14.33 4.87 -7.74
CA LEU A 348 13.62 4.43 -6.53
C LEU A 348 13.08 5.67 -5.81
N VAL A 349 11.79 5.70 -5.56
CA VAL A 349 11.13 6.81 -4.89
C VAL A 349 10.60 6.38 -3.53
N VAL A 350 10.93 7.16 -2.51
CA VAL A 350 10.55 6.93 -1.12
C VAL A 350 9.87 8.19 -0.59
N VAL A 351 8.72 8.01 0.05
CA VAL A 351 7.96 9.10 0.67
C VAL A 351 7.96 8.92 2.17
N THR A 352 8.37 9.96 2.91
CA THR A 352 8.34 9.97 4.37
C THR A 352 7.03 10.54 4.90
N ARG A 353 6.71 10.24 6.14
CA ARG A 353 5.50 10.75 6.81
C ARG A 353 5.48 12.28 6.92
N SER A 354 6.66 12.93 6.99
CA SER A 354 6.78 14.39 6.97
C SER A 354 6.41 15.00 5.61
N GLY A 355 6.35 14.15 4.55
CA GLY A 355 6.06 14.56 3.17
C GLY A 355 7.29 14.90 2.34
N SER A 356 8.48 14.52 2.79
CA SER A 356 9.65 14.56 1.92
C SER A 356 9.62 13.38 0.95
N VAL A 357 9.94 13.64 -0.30
CA VAL A 357 9.99 12.66 -1.39
C VAL A 357 11.43 12.57 -1.86
N PHE A 358 12.03 11.40 -1.72
CA PHE A 358 13.42 11.14 -2.09
C PHE A 358 13.47 10.28 -3.35
N GLY A 359 14.32 10.68 -4.30
CA GLY A 359 14.70 9.86 -5.45
C GLY A 359 16.10 9.31 -5.28
N PHE A 360 16.26 7.99 -5.35
CA PHE A 360 17.55 7.30 -5.27
C PHE A 360 17.83 6.60 -6.60
N ARG A 361 19.12 6.54 -6.97
CA ARG A 361 19.60 5.86 -8.18
C ARG A 361 20.88 5.08 -7.92
N PRO A 362 21.21 4.11 -8.76
CA PRO A 362 22.55 3.54 -8.77
C PRO A 362 23.62 4.64 -8.96
N ASP A 363 24.82 4.39 -8.39
CA ASP A 363 26.00 5.23 -8.59
C ASP A 363 26.49 5.13 -10.04
#